data_01204f083e66c95a8098e6ef548a2a88
#
_entry.id   01204f083e66c95a8098e6ef548a2a88
#
_cell.length_a   1.000
_cell.length_b   1.000
_cell.length_c   1.000
_cell.angle_alpha   90.00
_cell.angle_beta   90.00
_cell.angle_gamma   90.00
#
_symmetry.space_group_name_H-M   'P 1'
#
loop_
_entity.id
_entity.type
_entity.pdbx_description
1 polymer ?
#
loop_
_entity_poly.entity_id
_entity_poly.type
_entity_poly.pdbx_seq_one_letter_code
_entity_poly.pdbx_strand_id
1 'polypeptide(L)'
;STWSQVATDIMVSKYFRKAGVPQVDEGGKALKDENGDVVLGPETSSRQVFDRLSETWRHWGEETGYFATKKDAQAFEDELKYMLATQMAAPNSPQWFNTGLNYKYGLEGPAQGFWYVDPKSGKLTEGKDSYSRPQPHACFIQSIDDDLVNEGGIMDLWVKEARLFKFGSGTGTNFSNLR
;
A
#
# COMPACT_ATOMS: atom_id res chain seq x y z
N SER A 1 -5.25 18.33 19.10
CA SER A 1 -5.44 17.09 18.34
C SER A 1 -6.77 16.49 18.73
N THR A 2 -7.57 16.04 17.77
CA THR A 2 -8.83 15.30 18.01
C THR A 2 -8.58 13.80 18.19
N TRP A 3 -7.35 13.34 17.92
CA TRP A 3 -6.96 11.94 18.03
C TRP A 3 -6.68 11.56 19.48
N SER A 4 -7.21 10.40 19.90
CA SER A 4 -6.86 9.82 21.20
C SER A 4 -5.39 9.37 21.21
N GLN A 5 -4.82 9.23 22.42
CA GLN A 5 -3.45 8.73 22.54
C GLN A 5 -3.30 7.34 21.91
N VAL A 6 -4.27 6.44 22.17
CA VAL A 6 -4.26 5.07 21.59
C VAL A 6 -4.26 5.10 20.06
N ALA A 7 -5.11 5.95 19.44
CA ALA A 7 -5.13 6.06 17.97
C ALA A 7 -3.80 6.59 17.42
N THR A 8 -3.19 7.55 18.10
CA THR A 8 -1.87 8.07 17.74
C THR A 8 -0.79 7.01 17.85
N ASP A 9 -0.76 6.26 18.95
CA ASP A 9 0.23 5.19 19.18
C ASP A 9 0.10 4.07 18.13
N ILE A 10 -1.12 3.69 17.76
CA ILE A 10 -1.38 2.72 16.69
C ILE A 10 -0.88 3.26 15.34
N MET A 11 -1.21 4.49 14.99
CA MET A 11 -0.76 5.12 13.74
C MET A 11 0.77 5.10 13.66
N VAL A 12 1.44 5.57 14.68
CA VAL A 12 2.92 5.66 14.72
C VAL A 12 3.55 4.27 14.73
N SER A 13 3.06 3.35 15.56
CA SER A 13 3.68 2.03 15.72
C SER A 13 3.44 1.09 14.56
N LYS A 14 2.26 1.13 13.95
CA LYS A 14 1.81 0.18 12.92
C LYS A 14 1.90 0.72 11.50
N TYR A 15 1.49 1.97 11.26
CA TYR A 15 1.20 2.46 9.91
C TYR A 15 2.24 3.41 9.33
N PHE A 16 3.09 4.02 10.15
CA PHE A 16 4.21 4.79 9.64
C PHE A 16 5.23 3.89 8.94
N ARG A 17 5.65 4.28 7.74
CA ARG A 17 6.80 3.65 7.09
C ARG A 17 8.06 3.90 7.91
N LYS A 18 8.81 2.84 8.21
CA LYS A 18 9.93 2.90 9.16
C LYS A 18 11.27 3.26 8.53
N ALA A 19 11.41 3.15 7.21
CA ALA A 19 12.67 3.43 6.52
C ALA A 19 12.45 3.75 5.04
N GLY A 20 13.45 4.40 4.44
CA GLY A 20 13.47 4.69 3.01
C GLY A 20 12.70 5.94 2.60
N VAL A 21 12.11 6.67 3.55
CA VAL A 21 11.37 7.91 3.25
C VAL A 21 12.35 9.08 3.16
N PRO A 22 12.37 9.85 2.06
CA PRO A 22 13.16 11.06 1.97
C PRO A 22 12.82 12.04 3.09
N GLN A 23 13.81 12.44 3.86
CA GLN A 23 13.63 13.44 4.90
C GLN A 23 13.69 14.84 4.31
N VAL A 24 12.86 15.74 4.85
CA VAL A 24 12.75 17.12 4.39
C VAL A 24 12.92 18.09 5.57
N ASP A 25 13.36 19.29 5.26
CA ASP A 25 13.37 20.41 6.21
C ASP A 25 11.97 21.02 6.40
N GLU A 26 11.84 22.04 7.24
CA GLU A 26 10.58 22.74 7.50
C GLU A 26 9.95 23.38 6.24
N GLY A 27 10.78 23.67 5.23
CA GLY A 27 10.34 24.20 3.93
C GLY A 27 9.96 23.12 2.91
N GLY A 28 10.06 21.82 3.27
CA GLY A 28 9.76 20.70 2.37
C GLY A 28 10.88 20.36 1.39
N LYS A 29 12.09 20.94 1.55
CA LYS A 29 13.25 20.62 0.73
C LYS A 29 13.96 19.38 1.26
N ALA A 30 14.35 18.46 0.36
CA ALA A 30 15.08 17.26 0.72
C ALA A 30 16.38 17.57 1.46
N LEU A 31 16.55 16.93 2.62
CA LEU A 31 17.80 16.95 3.37
C LEU A 31 18.84 16.11 2.65
N LYS A 32 20.08 16.60 2.65
CA LYS A 32 21.22 15.92 2.05
C LYS A 32 22.30 15.67 3.11
N ASP A 33 22.96 14.54 2.99
CA ASP A 33 24.12 14.21 3.82
C ASP A 33 25.43 14.90 3.30
N GLU A 34 26.54 14.58 3.93
CA GLU A 34 27.87 15.13 3.61
C GLU A 34 28.33 14.78 2.18
N ASN A 35 27.80 13.71 1.59
CA ASN A 35 28.11 13.25 0.24
C ASN A 35 27.17 13.87 -0.81
N GLY A 36 26.13 14.60 -0.38
CA GLY A 36 25.09 15.16 -1.24
C GLY A 36 23.93 14.22 -1.54
N ASP A 37 23.91 13.04 -0.91
CA ASP A 37 22.83 12.06 -1.04
C ASP A 37 21.62 12.44 -0.19
N VAL A 38 20.43 12.04 -0.61
CA VAL A 38 19.20 12.31 0.13
C VAL A 38 19.17 11.51 1.42
N VAL A 39 18.98 12.18 2.54
CA VAL A 39 18.82 11.53 3.85
C VAL A 39 17.51 10.76 3.88
N LEU A 40 17.58 9.47 4.18
CA LEU A 40 16.42 8.58 4.27
C LEU A 40 16.12 8.21 5.72
N GLY A 41 14.83 8.11 6.05
CA GLY A 41 14.38 7.79 7.40
C GLY A 41 12.95 7.25 7.44
N PRO A 42 12.28 7.31 8.60
CA PRO A 42 10.88 6.95 8.73
C PRO A 42 9.95 8.10 8.33
N GLU A 43 8.64 7.79 8.16
CA GLU A 43 7.59 8.80 8.30
C GLU A 43 7.56 9.32 9.74
N THR A 44 7.38 10.63 9.90
CA THR A 44 7.39 11.31 11.21
C THR A 44 6.06 12.00 11.53
N SER A 45 5.14 12.03 10.57
CA SER A 45 3.84 12.69 10.70
C SER A 45 2.73 11.88 10.02
N SER A 46 1.58 11.79 10.66
CA SER A 46 0.37 11.22 10.05
C SER A 46 -0.06 11.97 8.78
N ARG A 47 0.30 13.25 8.65
CA ARG A 47 0.08 14.01 7.41
C ARG A 47 0.77 13.34 6.22
N GLN A 48 2.01 12.87 6.38
CA GLN A 48 2.72 12.16 5.30
C GLN A 48 1.96 10.91 4.85
N VAL A 49 1.38 10.18 5.81
CA VAL A 49 0.57 8.99 5.51
C VAL A 49 -0.69 9.36 4.75
N PHE A 50 -1.44 10.38 5.21
CA PHE A 50 -2.66 10.83 4.53
C PHE A 50 -2.36 11.38 3.14
N ASP A 51 -1.31 12.16 3.00
CA ASP A 51 -0.88 12.73 1.71
C ASP A 51 -0.53 11.62 0.71
N ARG A 52 0.31 10.65 1.09
CA ARG A 52 0.69 9.59 0.15
C ARG A 52 -0.47 8.72 -0.30
N LEU A 53 -1.46 8.44 0.57
CA LEU A 53 -2.65 7.69 0.18
C LEU A 53 -3.53 8.50 -0.77
N SER A 54 -3.96 9.68 -0.34
CA SER A 54 -4.92 10.50 -1.09
C SER A 54 -4.37 11.00 -2.43
N GLU A 55 -3.12 11.42 -2.48
CA GLU A 55 -2.46 11.84 -3.71
C GLU A 55 -2.30 10.66 -4.69
N THR A 56 -2.01 9.46 -4.20
CA THR A 56 -1.91 8.27 -5.05
C THR A 56 -3.27 7.89 -5.63
N TRP A 57 -4.31 7.90 -4.82
CA TRP A 57 -5.67 7.61 -5.31
C TRP A 57 -6.16 8.66 -6.30
N ARG A 58 -5.86 9.94 -6.06
CA ARG A 58 -6.13 10.99 -7.05
C ARG A 58 -5.38 10.72 -8.35
N HIS A 59 -4.08 10.44 -8.28
CA HIS A 59 -3.26 10.14 -9.45
C HIS A 59 -3.83 8.98 -10.28
N TRP A 60 -4.21 7.88 -9.63
CA TRP A 60 -4.85 6.76 -10.33
C TRP A 60 -6.20 7.13 -10.95
N GLY A 61 -6.97 7.96 -10.26
CA GLY A 61 -8.24 8.48 -10.80
C GLY A 61 -8.04 9.39 -12.01
N GLU A 62 -7.01 10.22 -12.01
CA GLU A 62 -6.63 11.07 -13.16
C GLU A 62 -6.19 10.21 -14.36
N GLU A 63 -5.32 9.21 -14.14
CA GLU A 63 -4.86 8.30 -15.20
C GLU A 63 -5.99 7.48 -15.84
N THR A 64 -7.02 7.17 -15.08
CA THR A 64 -8.15 6.34 -15.54
C THR A 64 -9.37 7.17 -15.96
N GLY A 65 -9.26 8.49 -15.97
CA GLY A 65 -10.35 9.37 -16.42
C GLY A 65 -11.54 9.45 -15.45
N TYR A 66 -11.31 9.27 -14.16
CA TYR A 66 -12.36 9.27 -13.14
C TYR A 66 -12.94 10.67 -12.88
N PHE A 67 -12.16 11.72 -13.12
CA PHE A 67 -12.54 13.10 -12.83
C PHE A 67 -12.87 13.88 -14.11
N ALA A 68 -13.95 14.65 -14.06
CA ALA A 68 -14.33 15.52 -15.18
C ALA A 68 -13.38 16.71 -15.34
N THR A 69 -12.86 17.23 -14.22
CA THR A 69 -11.94 18.38 -14.21
C THR A 69 -10.83 18.19 -13.19
N LYS A 70 -9.75 18.98 -13.34
CA LYS A 70 -8.68 19.04 -12.32
C LYS A 70 -9.18 19.54 -10.96
N LYS A 71 -10.23 20.36 -10.96
CA LYS A 71 -10.85 20.85 -9.72
C LYS A 71 -11.55 19.71 -8.97
N ASP A 72 -12.21 18.81 -9.69
CA ASP A 72 -12.85 17.64 -9.09
C ASP A 72 -11.80 16.68 -8.50
N ALA A 73 -10.69 16.47 -9.21
CA ALA A 73 -9.57 15.67 -8.71
C ALA A 73 -8.96 16.28 -7.43
N GLN A 74 -8.81 17.60 -7.37
CA GLN A 74 -8.31 18.28 -6.16
C GLN A 74 -9.32 18.19 -5.02
N ALA A 75 -10.61 18.41 -5.28
CA ALA A 75 -11.66 18.28 -4.28
C ALA A 75 -11.69 16.86 -3.69
N PHE A 76 -11.59 15.84 -4.53
CA PHE A 76 -11.49 14.44 -4.09
C PHE A 76 -10.32 14.21 -3.13
N GLU A 77 -9.13 14.72 -3.46
CA GLU A 77 -7.95 14.60 -2.60
C GLU A 77 -8.15 15.31 -1.26
N ASP A 78 -8.64 16.55 -1.28
CA ASP A 78 -8.84 17.37 -0.08
C ASP A 78 -9.88 16.75 0.86
N GLU A 79 -10.98 16.23 0.32
CA GLU A 79 -12.01 15.54 1.09
C GLU A 79 -11.50 14.23 1.70
N LEU A 80 -10.75 13.44 0.95
CA LEU A 80 -10.12 12.22 1.49
C LEU A 80 -9.14 12.54 2.62
N LYS A 81 -8.29 13.54 2.46
CA LYS A 81 -7.38 13.99 3.53
C LYS A 81 -8.15 14.40 4.78
N TYR A 82 -9.23 15.15 4.60
CA TYR A 82 -10.10 15.55 5.70
C TYR A 82 -10.73 14.34 6.40
N MET A 83 -11.29 13.40 5.65
CA MET A 83 -11.92 12.19 6.20
C MET A 83 -10.94 11.31 6.97
N LEU A 84 -9.73 11.12 6.45
CA LEU A 84 -8.67 10.37 7.12
C LEU A 84 -8.20 11.08 8.38
N ALA A 85 -7.95 12.39 8.31
CA ALA A 85 -7.46 13.20 9.43
C ALA A 85 -8.48 13.32 10.57
N THR A 86 -9.77 13.34 10.26
CA THR A 86 -10.85 13.41 11.24
C THR A 86 -11.41 12.05 11.67
N GLN A 87 -10.82 10.97 11.21
CA GLN A 87 -11.24 9.58 11.50
C GLN A 87 -12.68 9.26 11.06
N MET A 88 -13.18 9.93 10.02
CA MET A 88 -14.48 9.62 9.42
C MET A 88 -14.43 8.35 8.56
N ALA A 89 -13.25 8.04 8.03
CA ALA A 89 -12.98 6.83 7.28
C ALA A 89 -11.57 6.31 7.59
N ALA A 90 -11.39 5.00 7.48
CA ALA A 90 -10.09 4.35 7.55
C ALA A 90 -10.04 3.22 6.51
N PRO A 91 -9.06 3.22 5.62
CA PRO A 91 -8.82 2.09 4.74
C PRO A 91 -8.34 0.88 5.53
N ASN A 92 -8.37 -0.29 4.90
CA ASN A 92 -7.80 -1.49 5.49
C ASN A 92 -6.27 -1.41 5.63
N SER A 93 -5.69 -2.28 6.46
CA SER A 93 -4.26 -2.25 6.78
C SER A 93 -3.32 -2.33 5.55
N PRO A 94 -3.54 -3.18 4.53
CA PRO A 94 -2.71 -3.19 3.33
C PRO A 94 -2.65 -1.86 2.59
N GLN A 95 -3.73 -1.10 2.56
CA GLN A 95 -3.73 0.27 2.00
C GLN A 95 -2.80 1.19 2.80
N TRP A 96 -2.91 1.18 4.13
CA TRP A 96 -2.04 1.94 5.01
C TRP A 96 -0.55 1.56 4.84
N PHE A 97 -0.24 0.27 4.67
CA PHE A 97 1.14 -0.20 4.57
C PHE A 97 1.77 0.05 3.21
N ASN A 98 1.01 -0.09 2.12
CA ASN A 98 1.58 -0.26 0.80
C ASN A 98 1.29 0.89 -0.17
N THR A 99 0.12 1.56 -0.03
CA THR A 99 -0.32 2.57 -1.00
C THR A 99 0.53 3.83 -0.92
N GLY A 100 1.00 4.28 -2.06
CA GLY A 100 1.73 5.53 -2.24
C GLY A 100 3.21 5.47 -1.91
N LEU A 101 3.74 4.36 -1.43
CA LEU A 101 5.18 4.25 -1.13
C LEU A 101 6.05 4.46 -2.39
N ASN A 102 5.66 3.88 -3.51
CA ASN A 102 6.36 4.11 -4.77
C ASN A 102 6.05 5.49 -5.33
N TYR A 103 4.78 5.85 -5.46
CA TYR A 103 4.35 7.12 -6.05
C TYR A 103 4.94 8.33 -5.33
N LYS A 104 4.90 8.35 -4.00
CA LYS A 104 5.33 9.51 -3.19
C LYS A 104 6.81 9.53 -2.89
N TYR A 105 7.41 8.35 -2.64
CA TYR A 105 8.78 8.24 -2.13
C TYR A 105 9.73 7.53 -3.08
N GLY A 106 9.26 7.00 -4.22
CA GLY A 106 10.07 6.23 -5.14
C GLY A 106 10.54 4.88 -4.58
N LEU A 107 9.87 4.37 -3.53
CA LEU A 107 10.27 3.12 -2.92
C LEU A 107 9.92 1.95 -3.84
N GLU A 108 10.86 1.05 -3.98
CA GLU A 108 10.72 -0.22 -4.68
C GLU A 108 11.00 -1.37 -3.71
N GLY A 109 10.47 -2.54 -4.03
CA GLY A 109 10.71 -3.78 -3.28
C GLY A 109 10.60 -4.99 -4.20
N PRO A 110 11.22 -6.12 -3.83
CA PRO A 110 11.19 -7.31 -4.65
C PRO A 110 9.77 -7.73 -4.99
N ALA A 111 9.49 -7.95 -6.26
CA ALA A 111 8.23 -8.54 -6.70
C ALA A 111 8.07 -9.95 -6.11
N GLN A 112 6.83 -10.32 -5.79
CA GLN A 112 6.52 -11.61 -5.15
C GLN A 112 5.80 -12.56 -6.10
N GLY A 113 6.02 -12.39 -7.41
CA GLY A 113 5.40 -13.23 -8.43
C GLY A 113 3.90 -12.94 -8.62
N PHE A 114 3.47 -11.70 -8.44
CA PHE A 114 2.10 -11.29 -8.78
C PHE A 114 1.99 -10.86 -10.23
N TRP A 115 0.80 -11.00 -10.79
CA TRP A 115 0.47 -10.64 -12.15
C TRP A 115 -0.69 -9.65 -12.18
N TYR A 116 -0.67 -8.76 -13.16
CA TYR A 116 -1.75 -7.80 -13.40
C TYR A 116 -2.00 -7.62 -14.90
N VAL A 117 -3.17 -7.12 -15.24
CA VAL A 117 -3.46 -6.70 -16.61
C VAL A 117 -2.96 -5.28 -16.80
N ASP A 118 -1.99 -5.08 -17.67
CA ASP A 118 -1.48 -3.75 -17.97
C ASP A 118 -2.55 -2.91 -18.68
N PRO A 119 -2.93 -1.74 -18.13
CA PRO A 119 -4.06 -0.96 -18.65
C PRO A 119 -3.80 -0.36 -20.04
N LYS A 120 -2.55 -0.23 -20.46
CA LYS A 120 -2.19 0.34 -21.77
C LYS A 120 -2.16 -0.73 -22.85
N SER A 121 -1.61 -1.88 -22.56
CA SER A 121 -1.47 -2.98 -23.52
C SER A 121 -2.59 -4.01 -23.47
N GLY A 122 -3.38 -4.05 -22.39
CA GLY A 122 -4.39 -5.08 -22.12
C GLY A 122 -3.81 -6.48 -21.88
N LYS A 123 -2.48 -6.60 -21.72
CA LYS A 123 -1.80 -7.90 -21.58
C LYS A 123 -1.56 -8.25 -20.11
N LEU A 124 -1.63 -9.54 -19.82
CA LEU A 124 -1.19 -10.08 -18.54
C LEU A 124 0.33 -9.86 -18.40
N THR A 125 0.73 -9.17 -17.34
CA THR A 125 2.11 -8.72 -17.12
C THR A 125 2.54 -9.07 -15.70
N GLU A 126 3.74 -9.60 -15.55
CA GLU A 126 4.31 -9.85 -14.24
C GLU A 126 4.78 -8.55 -13.58
N GLY A 127 4.46 -8.38 -12.29
CA GLY A 127 4.89 -7.24 -11.50
C GLY A 127 6.40 -7.26 -11.26
N LYS A 128 7.05 -6.13 -11.42
CA LYS A 128 8.50 -5.99 -11.25
C LYS A 128 8.89 -5.55 -9.84
N ASP A 129 8.02 -4.83 -9.16
CA ASP A 129 8.23 -4.38 -7.78
C ASP A 129 6.92 -4.42 -7.00
N SER A 130 7.03 -4.41 -5.65
CA SER A 130 5.89 -4.59 -4.74
C SER A 130 5.06 -3.32 -4.50
N TYR A 131 5.54 -2.13 -4.86
CA TYR A 131 4.92 -0.87 -4.44
C TYR A 131 4.40 0.00 -5.58
N SER A 132 4.83 -0.21 -6.83
CA SER A 132 4.25 0.48 -7.99
C SER A 132 2.80 0.03 -8.26
N ARG A 133 2.50 -1.23 -7.93
CA ARG A 133 1.15 -1.81 -7.94
C ARG A 133 0.92 -2.54 -6.63
N PRO A 134 0.64 -1.78 -5.55
CA PRO A 134 0.58 -2.33 -4.22
C PRO A 134 -0.60 -3.27 -4.04
N GLN A 135 -0.44 -4.25 -3.14
CA GLN A 135 -1.51 -5.12 -2.69
C GLN A 135 -2.49 -4.33 -1.80
N PRO A 136 -3.74 -4.10 -2.24
CA PRO A 136 -4.68 -3.25 -1.50
C PRO A 136 -5.70 -4.04 -0.67
N HIS A 137 -5.78 -5.37 -0.81
CA HIS A 137 -6.83 -6.19 -0.22
C HIS A 137 -6.43 -6.72 1.15
N ALA A 138 -7.37 -6.67 2.09
CA ALA A 138 -7.16 -7.13 3.45
C ALA A 138 -7.22 -8.64 3.59
N CYS A 139 -8.11 -9.29 2.84
CA CYS A 139 -8.41 -10.72 3.01
C CYS A 139 -8.55 -11.43 1.66
N PHE A 140 -8.08 -12.66 1.64
CA PHE A 140 -8.18 -13.57 0.50
C PHE A 140 -8.83 -14.87 0.94
N ILE A 141 -9.79 -15.35 0.14
CA ILE A 141 -10.33 -16.69 0.31
C ILE A 141 -9.60 -17.62 -0.66
N GLN A 142 -9.06 -18.70 -0.12
CA GLN A 142 -8.35 -19.71 -0.86
C GLN A 142 -9.03 -21.06 -0.74
N SER A 143 -8.80 -21.93 -1.71
CA SER A 143 -9.14 -23.36 -1.67
C SER A 143 -7.89 -24.16 -1.90
N ILE A 144 -7.90 -25.42 -1.47
CA ILE A 144 -6.83 -26.36 -1.70
C ILE A 144 -7.38 -27.65 -2.31
N ASP A 145 -6.54 -28.30 -3.10
CA ASP A 145 -6.80 -29.64 -3.60
C ASP A 145 -6.31 -30.69 -2.60
N ASP A 146 -6.86 -31.90 -2.69
CA ASP A 146 -6.46 -33.03 -1.86
C ASP A 146 -5.10 -33.59 -2.32
N ASP A 147 -4.08 -32.75 -2.21
CA ASP A 147 -2.69 -33.03 -2.56
C ASP A 147 -1.76 -32.42 -1.52
N LEU A 148 -0.66 -33.09 -1.22
CA LEU A 148 0.27 -32.61 -0.20
C LEU A 148 1.26 -31.58 -0.76
N VAL A 149 1.88 -31.86 -1.92
CA VAL A 149 3.08 -31.14 -2.37
C VAL A 149 2.96 -30.44 -3.72
N ASN A 150 2.01 -30.85 -4.57
CA ASN A 150 1.86 -30.26 -5.90
C ASN A 150 1.18 -28.88 -5.86
N GLU A 151 1.20 -28.21 -7.00
CA GLU A 151 0.51 -26.91 -7.16
C GLU A 151 -0.99 -27.06 -6.81
N GLY A 152 -1.52 -26.13 -6.03
CA GLY A 152 -2.87 -26.15 -5.50
C GLY A 152 -3.02 -26.93 -4.20
N GLY A 153 -2.02 -27.70 -3.77
CA GLY A 153 -2.05 -28.51 -2.56
C GLY A 153 -1.67 -27.77 -1.29
N ILE A 154 -1.53 -28.52 -0.20
CA ILE A 154 -1.32 -28.00 1.17
C ILE A 154 -0.03 -27.20 1.30
N MET A 155 1.09 -27.68 0.75
CA MET A 155 2.37 -26.97 0.86
C MET A 155 2.40 -25.71 -0.02
N ASP A 156 1.75 -25.72 -1.16
CA ASP A 156 1.59 -24.54 -2.01
C ASP A 156 0.71 -23.46 -1.33
N LEU A 157 -0.33 -23.86 -0.60
CA LEU A 157 -1.11 -22.94 0.21
C LEU A 157 -0.23 -22.16 1.19
N TRP A 158 0.68 -22.82 1.92
CA TRP A 158 1.56 -22.15 2.87
C TRP A 158 2.45 -21.09 2.21
N VAL A 159 2.94 -21.36 1.03
CA VAL A 159 3.73 -20.38 0.25
C VAL A 159 2.87 -19.17 -0.16
N LYS A 160 1.64 -19.43 -0.61
CA LYS A 160 0.68 -18.37 -0.96
C LYS A 160 0.32 -17.51 0.24
N GLU A 161 0.01 -18.13 1.38
CA GLU A 161 -0.30 -17.42 2.63
C GLU A 161 0.87 -16.57 3.11
N ALA A 162 2.09 -17.10 3.11
CA ALA A 162 3.27 -16.35 3.51
C ALA A 162 3.50 -15.10 2.66
N ARG A 163 3.23 -15.18 1.35
CA ARG A 163 3.28 -14.01 0.44
C ARG A 163 2.22 -12.97 0.78
N LEU A 164 0.99 -13.38 1.06
CA LEU A 164 -0.11 -12.48 1.42
C LEU A 164 0.16 -11.81 2.77
N PHE A 165 0.59 -12.56 3.78
CA PHE A 165 0.92 -12.01 5.10
C PHE A 165 2.07 -11.01 5.06
N LYS A 166 3.05 -11.19 4.18
CA LYS A 166 4.17 -10.25 4.01
C LYS A 166 3.71 -8.82 3.71
N PHE A 167 2.60 -8.66 3.01
CA PHE A 167 2.04 -7.35 2.64
C PHE A 167 0.85 -6.92 3.50
N GLY A 168 0.66 -7.58 4.63
CA GLY A 168 -0.34 -7.20 5.63
C GLY A 168 -1.75 -7.70 5.38
N SER A 169 -1.93 -8.61 4.41
CA SER A 169 -3.23 -9.25 4.13
C SER A 169 -3.47 -10.45 5.01
N GLY A 170 -4.73 -10.80 5.23
CA GLY A 170 -5.17 -12.04 5.87
C GLY A 170 -5.67 -13.08 4.86
N THR A 171 -5.78 -14.32 5.29
CA THR A 171 -6.32 -15.41 4.48
C THR A 171 -7.40 -16.19 5.21
N GLY A 172 -8.33 -16.77 4.46
CA GLY A 172 -9.25 -17.80 4.91
C GLY A 172 -9.23 -18.94 3.90
N THR A 173 -9.10 -20.18 4.37
CA THR A 173 -8.95 -21.34 3.48
C THR A 173 -10.13 -22.29 3.61
N ASN A 174 -10.65 -22.72 2.47
CA ASN A 174 -11.64 -23.80 2.40
C ASN A 174 -10.94 -25.16 2.27
N PHE A 175 -11.11 -25.97 3.29
CA PHE A 175 -10.54 -27.33 3.37
C PHE A 175 -11.51 -28.44 2.95
N SER A 176 -12.67 -28.10 2.38
CA SER A 176 -13.73 -29.07 2.07
C SER A 176 -13.31 -30.14 1.04
N ASN A 177 -12.25 -29.91 0.28
CA ASN A 177 -11.76 -30.85 -0.71
C ASN A 177 -10.82 -31.92 -0.14
N LEU A 178 -10.40 -31.78 1.13
CA LEU A 178 -9.52 -32.78 1.75
C LEU A 178 -10.31 -33.98 2.24
N ARG A 179 -9.70 -35.15 2.11
CA ARG A 179 -10.21 -36.44 2.66
C ARG A 179 -10.06 -36.55 4.15
#